data_a7a38e37478c4bc0f8d80fa9811c1452
#
_entry.id   a7a38e37478c4bc0f8d80fa9811c1452
#
_cell.length_a   1.000
_cell.length_b   1.000
_cell.length_c   1.000
_cell.angle_alpha   90.00
_cell.angle_beta   90.00
_cell.angle_gamma   90.00
#
_symmetry.space_group_name_H-M   'P 1'
#
loop_
_entity.id
_entity.type
_entity.pdbx_description
1 polymer ?
#
loop_
_entity_poly.entity_id
_entity_poly.type
_entity_poly.pdbx_seq_one_letter_code
_entity_poly.pdbx_strand_id
1 'polypeptide(L)'
;MHNKIVEVLETLGIDLAFMEYEGNSNEYIIFNIYNEKSNNFADDDNLSDVYYIQINYWFKSLKNIRNYEKIKDLLKENGFMFDGAKDLKDNGYYGKNMDFIYINYKEEN
;
A
#
# COMPACT_ATOMS: atom_id res chain seq x y z
N MET A 1 2.40 3.09 -11.20
CA MET A 1 2.28 3.04 -9.72
C MET A 1 2.08 1.62 -9.19
N HIS A 2 1.23 0.83 -9.78
CA HIS A 2 0.98 -0.54 -9.35
C HIS A 2 2.28 -1.36 -9.30
N ASN A 3 3.09 -1.27 -10.34
CA ASN A 3 4.35 -1.99 -10.42
C ASN A 3 5.32 -1.60 -9.30
N LYS A 4 5.32 -0.33 -8.91
CA LYS A 4 6.16 0.14 -7.82
C LYS A 4 5.75 -0.51 -6.49
N ILE A 5 4.45 -0.60 -6.23
CA ILE A 5 3.95 -1.25 -5.02
C ILE A 5 4.37 -2.72 -4.99
N VAL A 6 4.21 -3.43 -6.12
CA VAL A 6 4.62 -4.82 -6.24
C VAL A 6 6.12 -4.97 -5.99
N GLU A 7 6.94 -4.17 -6.66
CA GLU A 7 8.41 -4.22 -6.51
C GLU A 7 8.84 -4.04 -5.06
N VAL A 8 8.20 -3.12 -4.35
CA VAL A 8 8.53 -2.86 -2.94
C VAL A 8 8.09 -4.02 -2.05
N LEU A 9 6.85 -4.47 -2.19
CA LEU A 9 6.27 -5.44 -1.26
C LEU A 9 6.65 -6.89 -1.54
N GLU A 10 6.97 -7.25 -2.78
CA GLU A 10 7.32 -8.64 -3.11
C GLU A 10 8.56 -9.13 -2.37
N THR A 11 9.42 -8.21 -1.91
CA THR A 11 10.63 -8.57 -1.16
C THR A 11 10.32 -9.20 0.19
N LEU A 12 9.09 -9.05 0.69
CA LEU A 12 8.69 -9.60 1.98
C LEU A 12 8.36 -11.09 1.93
N GLY A 13 8.14 -11.65 0.73
CA GLY A 13 7.79 -13.05 0.60
C GLY A 13 6.37 -13.40 1.06
N ILE A 14 5.52 -12.40 1.23
CA ILE A 14 4.10 -12.58 1.59
C ILE A 14 3.29 -12.52 0.30
N ASP A 15 2.29 -13.40 0.16
CA ASP A 15 1.41 -13.38 -1.00
C ASP A 15 0.83 -11.97 -1.20
N LEU A 16 0.87 -11.50 -2.43
CA LEU A 16 0.46 -10.13 -2.77
C LEU A 16 -0.51 -10.17 -3.94
N ALA A 17 -1.63 -9.47 -3.82
CA ALA A 17 -2.64 -9.43 -4.86
C ALA A 17 -3.19 -8.02 -5.05
N PHE A 18 -3.63 -7.73 -6.27
CA PHE A 18 -4.29 -6.49 -6.61
C PHE A 18 -5.80 -6.71 -6.58
N MET A 19 -6.50 -5.90 -5.78
CA MET A 19 -7.96 -5.86 -5.65
C MET A 19 -8.56 -7.06 -4.95
N GLU A 20 -8.18 -8.29 -5.30
CA GLU A 20 -8.72 -9.50 -4.68
C GLU A 20 -7.65 -10.58 -4.59
N TYR A 21 -7.79 -11.44 -3.60
CA TYR A 21 -6.88 -12.56 -3.38
C TYR A 21 -7.63 -13.88 -3.54
N GLU A 22 -7.13 -14.72 -4.44
CA GLU A 22 -7.74 -16.03 -4.75
C GLU A 22 -6.94 -17.22 -4.20
N GLY A 23 -5.86 -16.95 -3.48
CA GLY A 23 -5.03 -18.00 -2.90
C GLY A 23 -5.60 -18.55 -1.59
N ASN A 24 -4.83 -19.41 -0.95
CA ASN A 24 -5.22 -20.04 0.31
C ASN A 24 -4.16 -19.92 1.40
N SER A 25 -3.29 -18.93 1.29
CA SER A 25 -2.29 -18.65 2.31
C SER A 25 -2.94 -18.11 3.60
N ASN A 26 -2.31 -18.39 4.72
CA ASN A 26 -2.75 -17.85 6.01
C ASN A 26 -2.31 -16.40 6.22
N GLU A 27 -1.59 -15.86 5.25
CA GLU A 27 -1.06 -14.50 5.31
C GLU A 27 -0.96 -13.95 3.90
N TYR A 28 -1.57 -12.78 3.66
CA TYR A 28 -1.51 -12.16 2.34
C TYR A 28 -1.78 -10.65 2.44
N ILE A 29 -1.37 -9.96 1.38
CA ILE A 29 -1.58 -8.52 1.23
C ILE A 29 -2.45 -8.28 0.00
N ILE A 30 -3.48 -7.46 0.15
CA ILE A 30 -4.26 -6.96 -0.98
C ILE A 30 -4.05 -5.46 -1.06
N PHE A 31 -3.80 -4.95 -2.25
CA PHE A 31 -3.64 -3.52 -2.43
C PHE A 31 -4.53 -2.97 -3.55
N ASN A 32 -4.87 -1.70 -3.44
CA ASN A 32 -5.56 -0.97 -4.50
C ASN A 32 -5.25 0.52 -4.37
N ILE A 33 -5.45 1.21 -5.47
CA ILE A 33 -5.38 2.66 -5.52
C ILE A 33 -6.82 3.15 -5.59
N TYR A 34 -7.30 3.78 -4.54
CA TYR A 34 -8.70 4.18 -4.49
C TYR A 34 -8.96 5.59 -5.01
N ASN A 35 -7.90 6.36 -5.23
CA ASN A 35 -8.03 7.69 -5.83
C ASN A 35 -6.70 8.13 -6.43
N GLU A 36 -6.78 8.84 -7.55
CA GLU A 36 -5.63 9.48 -8.19
C GLU A 36 -6.03 10.91 -8.54
N LYS A 37 -5.10 11.82 -8.33
CA LYS A 37 -5.32 13.23 -8.66
C LYS A 37 -4.09 13.80 -9.34
N SER A 38 -4.32 14.69 -10.29
CA SER A 38 -3.26 15.51 -10.83
C SER A 38 -3.22 16.83 -10.08
N ASN A 39 -2.04 17.20 -9.64
CA ASN A 39 -1.81 18.46 -8.95
C ASN A 39 -1.17 19.43 -9.94
N ASN A 40 -2.01 20.27 -10.53
CA ASN A 40 -1.57 21.28 -11.47
C ASN A 40 -1.87 22.66 -10.90
N PHE A 41 -0.83 23.43 -10.68
CA PHE A 41 -1.01 24.83 -10.35
C PHE A 41 -0.95 25.61 -11.65
N ALA A 42 -1.87 26.56 -11.85
CA ALA A 42 -2.07 27.24 -13.11
C ALA A 42 -0.82 27.92 -13.70
N ASP A 43 0.07 28.37 -12.84
CA ASP A 43 1.28 29.08 -13.25
C ASP A 43 2.55 28.29 -12.94
N ASP A 44 2.41 27.02 -12.60
CA ASP A 44 3.51 26.18 -12.20
C ASP A 44 3.66 25.01 -13.15
N ASP A 45 4.86 24.87 -13.70
CA ASP A 45 5.20 23.74 -14.56
C ASP A 45 5.45 22.46 -13.75
N ASN A 46 5.42 22.52 -12.42
CA ASN A 46 5.58 21.36 -11.58
C ASN A 46 4.28 20.58 -11.52
N LEU A 47 4.21 19.59 -12.38
CA LEU A 47 3.10 18.68 -12.38
C LEU A 47 3.41 17.51 -11.45
N SER A 48 2.44 17.12 -10.68
CA SER A 48 2.55 15.90 -9.87
C SER A 48 1.27 15.10 -9.94
N ASP A 49 1.40 13.80 -9.79
CA ASP A 49 0.27 12.91 -9.62
C ASP A 49 0.27 12.43 -8.18
N VAL A 50 -0.89 12.46 -7.54
CA VAL A 50 -1.06 12.02 -6.16
C VAL A 50 -1.88 10.75 -6.16
N TYR A 51 -1.36 9.72 -5.53
CA TYR A 51 -2.01 8.42 -5.45
C TYR A 51 -2.41 8.14 -4.01
N TYR A 52 -3.67 7.77 -3.81
CA TYR A 52 -4.20 7.36 -2.53
C TYR A 52 -4.35 5.85 -2.55
N ILE A 53 -3.59 5.18 -1.69
CA ILE A 53 -3.36 3.74 -1.77
C ILE A 53 -3.86 3.07 -0.50
N GLN A 54 -4.55 1.97 -0.67
CA GLN A 54 -4.94 1.10 0.43
C GLN A 54 -4.13 -0.17 0.40
N ILE A 55 -3.54 -0.50 1.55
CA ILE A 55 -2.80 -1.74 1.74
C ILE A 55 -3.52 -2.51 2.85
N ASN A 56 -4.05 -3.67 2.52
CA ASN A 56 -4.74 -4.52 3.49
C ASN A 56 -3.90 -5.76 3.74
N TYR A 57 -3.41 -5.89 4.96
CA TYR A 57 -2.61 -7.05 5.37
C TYR A 57 -3.50 -7.96 6.21
N TRP A 58 -3.70 -9.19 5.73
CA TRP A 58 -4.53 -10.20 6.37
C TRP A 58 -3.68 -11.36 6.89
N PHE A 59 -3.97 -11.84 8.10
CA PHE A 59 -3.22 -12.91 8.72
C PHE A 59 -4.08 -13.67 9.73
N LYS A 60 -3.78 -14.97 9.96
CA LYS A 60 -4.53 -15.79 10.91
C LYS A 60 -3.88 -15.88 12.27
N SER A 61 -2.56 -15.79 12.35
CA SER A 61 -1.83 -15.91 13.60
C SER A 61 -1.41 -14.56 14.12
N LEU A 62 -1.71 -14.27 15.39
CA LEU A 62 -1.27 -13.02 16.01
C LEU A 62 0.25 -12.87 16.06
N LYS A 63 0.98 -13.97 15.90
CA LYS A 63 2.45 -13.89 15.80
C LYS A 63 2.89 -13.08 14.58
N ASN A 64 2.05 -13.01 13.55
CA ASN A 64 2.38 -12.30 12.31
C ASN A 64 2.12 -10.80 12.39
N ILE A 65 1.53 -10.30 13.49
CA ILE A 65 1.22 -8.88 13.63
C ILE A 65 2.46 -7.99 13.46
N ARG A 66 3.63 -8.50 13.81
CA ARG A 66 4.89 -7.74 13.62
C ARG A 66 5.19 -7.43 12.16
N ASN A 67 4.63 -8.22 11.24
CA ASN A 67 4.82 -7.98 9.82
C ASN A 67 4.12 -6.70 9.35
N TYR A 68 3.11 -6.26 10.07
CA TYR A 68 2.47 -4.96 9.83
C TYR A 68 3.51 -3.83 9.90
N GLU A 69 4.35 -3.82 10.95
CA GLU A 69 5.39 -2.80 11.07
C GLU A 69 6.41 -2.89 9.93
N LYS A 70 6.76 -4.11 9.51
CA LYS A 70 7.68 -4.30 8.40
C LYS A 70 7.11 -3.76 7.08
N ILE A 71 5.84 -4.03 6.83
CA ILE A 71 5.16 -3.52 5.63
C ILE A 71 5.15 -2.00 5.65
N LYS A 72 4.74 -1.42 6.77
CA LYS A 72 4.67 0.03 6.93
C LYS A 72 6.03 0.69 6.74
N ASP A 73 7.05 0.18 7.43
CA ASP A 73 8.39 0.75 7.36
C ASP A 73 8.98 0.65 5.96
N LEU A 74 8.78 -0.48 5.29
CA LEU A 74 9.29 -0.69 3.95
C LEU A 74 8.67 0.30 2.95
N LEU A 75 7.37 0.52 3.04
CA LEU A 75 6.70 1.49 2.19
C LEU A 75 7.17 2.91 2.48
N LYS A 76 7.30 3.28 3.75
CA LYS A 76 7.82 4.60 4.12
C LYS A 76 9.24 4.83 3.61
N GLU A 77 10.10 3.82 3.69
CA GLU A 77 11.47 3.89 3.18
C GLU A 77 11.52 4.09 1.67
N ASN A 78 10.45 3.71 0.97
CA ASN A 78 10.36 3.84 -0.48
C ASN A 78 9.50 5.02 -0.92
N GLY A 79 9.29 5.99 -0.04
CA GLY A 79 8.66 7.26 -0.39
C GLY A 79 7.15 7.32 -0.23
N PHE A 80 6.53 6.27 0.29
CA PHE A 80 5.09 6.28 0.58
C PHE A 80 4.85 6.93 1.93
N MET A 81 3.90 7.87 2.00
CA MET A 81 3.55 8.55 3.23
C MET A 81 2.42 7.80 3.93
N PHE A 82 2.65 7.40 5.16
CA PHE A 82 1.65 6.71 5.95
C PHE A 82 0.55 7.68 6.39
N ASP A 83 -0.70 7.33 6.12
CA ASP A 83 -1.86 8.18 6.39
C ASP A 83 -2.86 7.54 7.37
N GLY A 84 -2.43 6.53 8.10
CA GLY A 84 -3.23 5.90 9.12
C GLY A 84 -3.53 4.44 8.87
N ALA A 85 -4.00 3.78 9.91
CA ALA A 85 -4.36 2.37 9.83
C ALA A 85 -5.46 2.04 10.82
N LYS A 86 -6.14 0.92 10.58
CA LYS A 86 -7.15 0.40 11.49
C LYS A 86 -7.14 -1.11 11.49
N ASP A 87 -7.62 -1.69 12.59
CA ASP A 87 -7.76 -3.12 12.73
C ASP A 87 -9.07 -3.60 12.12
N LEU A 88 -9.01 -4.74 11.47
CA LEU A 88 -10.18 -5.41 10.91
C LEU A 88 -10.16 -6.88 11.30
N LYS A 89 -11.33 -7.51 11.22
CA LYS A 89 -11.45 -8.95 11.40
C LYS A 89 -12.53 -9.47 10.48
N ASP A 90 -12.21 -10.53 9.72
CA ASP A 90 -13.16 -11.13 8.79
C ASP A 90 -12.80 -12.59 8.56
N ASN A 91 -13.80 -13.49 8.64
CA ASN A 91 -13.66 -14.89 8.28
C ASN A 91 -12.47 -15.61 8.95
N GLY A 92 -12.21 -15.30 10.20
CA GLY A 92 -11.09 -15.92 10.93
C GLY A 92 -9.73 -15.30 10.66
N TYR A 93 -9.67 -14.25 9.83
CA TYR A 93 -8.47 -13.47 9.61
C TYR A 93 -8.50 -12.20 10.44
N TYR A 94 -7.34 -11.80 10.92
CA TYR A 94 -7.10 -10.45 11.41
C TYR A 94 -6.60 -9.61 10.26
N GLY A 95 -6.96 -8.33 10.24
CA GLY A 95 -6.52 -7.44 9.18
C GLY A 95 -5.98 -6.13 9.71
N LYS A 96 -5.02 -5.59 8.98
CA LYS A 96 -4.55 -4.21 9.12
C LYS A 96 -4.84 -3.49 7.81
N ASN A 97 -5.75 -2.53 7.86
CA ASN A 97 -6.04 -1.67 6.73
C ASN A 97 -5.20 -0.41 6.86
N MET A 98 -4.27 -0.22 5.94
CA MET A 98 -3.36 0.93 5.94
C MET A 98 -3.65 1.85 4.77
N ASP A 99 -3.63 3.15 5.03
CA ASP A 99 -3.72 4.15 3.98
C ASP A 99 -2.36 4.80 3.77
N PHE A 100 -1.97 4.94 2.50
CA PHE A 100 -0.75 5.61 2.10
C PHE A 100 -1.03 6.62 1.01
N ILE A 101 -0.20 7.65 0.96
CA ILE A 101 -0.22 8.65 -0.11
C ILE A 101 1.14 8.63 -0.77
N TYR A 102 1.14 8.64 -2.10
CA TYR A 102 2.37 8.75 -2.87
C TYR A 102 2.25 9.90 -3.86
N ILE A 103 3.24 10.78 -3.86
CA ILE A 103 3.29 11.91 -4.78
C ILE A 103 4.39 11.64 -5.78
N ASN A 104 4.00 11.56 -7.06
CA ASN A 104 4.93 11.36 -8.15
C ASN A 104 5.12 12.69 -8.88
N TYR A 105 6.25 13.33 -8.63
CA TYR A 105 6.59 14.60 -9.28
C TYR A 105 7.09 14.31 -10.68
N LYS A 106 6.51 15.01 -11.66
CA LYS A 106 6.98 14.91 -13.03
C LYS A 106 8.16 15.86 -13.21
N GLU A 107 9.24 15.32 -13.76
CA GLU A 107 10.41 16.13 -14.03
C GLU A 107 10.18 16.96 -15.29
N GLU A 108 10.62 18.20 -15.24
CA GLU A 108 10.70 19.04 -16.43
C GLU A 108 11.94 18.66 -17.24
N ASN A 109 11.74 18.60 -18.55
CA ASN A 109 12.85 18.46 -19.47
C ASN A 109 13.11 19.77 -20.18
#